data_0caa75b4d68bff2c8bb6b10a7de81a3f
#
_entry.id   0caa75b4d68bff2c8bb6b10a7de81a3f
#
_cell.length_a   1.000
_cell.length_b   1.000
_cell.length_c   1.000
_cell.angle_alpha   90.00
_cell.angle_beta   90.00
_cell.angle_gamma   90.00
#
_symmetry.space_group_name_H-M   'P 1'
#
loop_
_entity.id
_entity.type
_entity.pdbx_description
1 polymer ?
#
loop_
_entity_poly.entity_id
_entity_poly.type
_entity_poly.pdbx_seq_one_letter_code
_entity_poly.pdbx_strand_id
1 'polypeptide(L)'
;RCAHRKPNLAQVPSNHEFRELFTASPGQIMVGADLAGIELRMLGHYLGRWSESFADTLLNGDIHQQNADRVGVSRRQIKTITYAFIYGAGDAKIGHSYDASLNELTAKTKGKEIREAFVSAIDGLSELLEAIKKASKEGFVRSIDQRKIKLNSPHKALNYLLQSGAGVVAKRWMVINDNTIKQTGLCAAQLAFIHDE
;
A
#
# COMPACT_ATOMS: atom_id res chain seq x y z
N ARG A 1 -3.79 10.03 0.55
CA ARG A 1 -4.55 9.48 -0.59
C ARG A 1 -5.57 10.48 -1.09
N CYS A 2 -5.87 10.40 -2.37
CA CYS A 2 -7.05 11.05 -2.92
C CYS A 2 -8.25 10.13 -2.67
N ALA A 3 -9.25 10.64 -1.99
CA ALA A 3 -10.45 9.89 -1.66
C ALA A 3 -11.70 10.72 -1.90
N HIS A 4 -12.72 10.10 -2.46
CA HIS A 4 -14.03 10.69 -2.66
C HIS A 4 -14.96 10.32 -1.48
N ARG A 5 -15.86 11.23 -1.14
CA ARG A 5 -16.88 10.97 -0.11
C ARG A 5 -18.24 11.31 -0.68
N LYS A 6 -19.17 10.35 -0.58
CA LYS A 6 -20.59 10.53 -0.91
C LYS A 6 -20.82 11.10 -2.34
N PRO A 7 -20.54 10.33 -3.38
CA PRO A 7 -20.17 8.92 -3.40
C PRO A 7 -18.64 8.70 -3.22
N ASN A 8 -18.26 7.49 -2.77
CA ASN A 8 -16.89 7.05 -2.78
C ASN A 8 -16.64 6.19 -4.04
N LEU A 9 -15.99 6.75 -5.03
CA LEU A 9 -15.75 6.09 -6.32
C LEU A 9 -14.88 4.84 -6.18
N ALA A 10 -14.00 4.78 -5.17
CA ALA A 10 -13.21 3.59 -4.89
C ALA A 10 -14.04 2.38 -4.39
N GLN A 11 -15.31 2.58 -4.05
CA GLN A 11 -16.22 1.53 -3.60
C GLN A 11 -17.21 1.08 -4.69
N VAL A 12 -17.06 1.56 -5.92
CA VAL A 12 -17.84 1.04 -7.05
C VAL A 12 -17.51 -0.43 -7.22
N PRO A 13 -18.52 -1.33 -7.21
CA PRO A 13 -18.28 -2.76 -7.39
C PRO A 13 -17.54 -3.05 -8.69
N SER A 14 -16.69 -4.08 -8.67
CA SER A 14 -15.91 -4.49 -9.86
C SER A 14 -16.75 -5.20 -10.94
N ASN A 15 -18.01 -5.48 -10.66
CA ASN A 15 -18.94 -6.10 -11.60
C ASN A 15 -19.11 -5.23 -12.84
N HIS A 16 -19.18 -5.86 -13.99
CA HIS A 16 -19.29 -5.23 -15.31
C HIS A 16 -20.46 -4.22 -15.36
N GLU A 17 -21.64 -4.60 -14.87
CA GLU A 17 -22.86 -3.81 -14.82
C GLU A 17 -22.69 -2.42 -14.18
N PHE A 18 -21.85 -2.32 -13.13
CA PHE A 18 -21.59 -1.03 -12.47
C PHE A 18 -20.50 -0.23 -13.19
N ARG A 19 -19.51 -0.92 -13.78
CA ARG A 19 -18.42 -0.24 -14.49
C ARG A 19 -18.84 0.27 -15.85
N GLU A 20 -19.79 -0.35 -16.52
CA GLU A 20 -20.40 0.12 -17.77
C GLU A 20 -21.10 1.49 -17.66
N LEU A 21 -21.46 1.90 -16.45
CA LEU A 21 -22.03 3.23 -16.21
C LEU A 21 -21.02 4.38 -16.42
N PHE A 22 -19.73 4.05 -16.40
CA PHE A 22 -18.66 5.00 -16.64
C PHE A 22 -18.22 4.88 -18.10
N THR A 23 -18.67 5.79 -18.92
CA THR A 23 -18.41 5.79 -20.37
C THR A 23 -17.65 7.03 -20.80
N ALA A 24 -16.85 6.90 -21.84
CA ALA A 24 -16.26 8.05 -22.51
C ALA A 24 -17.30 8.80 -23.33
N SER A 25 -17.07 10.09 -23.59
CA SER A 25 -17.89 10.87 -24.53
C SER A 25 -17.80 10.28 -25.96
N PRO A 26 -18.81 10.51 -26.82
CA PRO A 26 -18.77 10.04 -28.20
C PRO A 26 -17.46 10.42 -28.93
N GLY A 27 -16.84 9.46 -29.57
CA GLY A 27 -15.54 9.64 -30.27
C GLY A 27 -14.30 9.66 -29.36
N GLN A 28 -14.46 9.41 -28.07
CA GLN A 28 -13.37 9.33 -27.09
C GLN A 28 -13.27 7.91 -26.48
N ILE A 29 -12.13 7.62 -25.87
CA ILE A 29 -11.90 6.40 -25.10
C ILE A 29 -11.53 6.77 -23.68
N MET A 30 -11.92 5.93 -22.72
CA MET A 30 -11.48 6.03 -21.33
C MET A 30 -10.22 5.19 -21.14
N VAL A 31 -9.21 5.79 -20.53
CA VAL A 31 -7.94 5.11 -20.20
C VAL A 31 -7.77 5.14 -18.68
N GLY A 32 -7.59 3.98 -18.07
CA GLY A 32 -7.19 3.82 -16.67
C GLY A 32 -5.73 3.45 -16.57
N ALA A 33 -5.04 3.99 -15.57
CA ALA A 33 -3.66 3.65 -15.25
C ALA A 33 -3.48 3.63 -13.73
N ASP A 34 -2.84 2.60 -13.20
CA ASP A 34 -2.64 2.35 -11.78
C ASP A 34 -1.15 2.31 -11.40
N LEU A 35 -0.81 2.86 -10.24
CA LEU A 35 0.53 2.78 -9.69
C LEU A 35 0.75 1.42 -9.01
N ALA A 36 1.26 0.46 -9.77
CA ALA A 36 1.41 -0.92 -9.34
C ALA A 36 2.11 -1.07 -7.98
N GLY A 37 1.37 -1.50 -6.96
CA GLY A 37 1.89 -1.82 -5.63
C GLY A 37 2.57 -0.65 -4.93
N ILE A 38 2.02 0.55 -5.01
CA ILE A 38 2.65 1.78 -4.53
C ILE A 38 3.06 1.70 -3.04
N GLU A 39 2.28 1.07 -2.19
CA GLU A 39 2.64 0.89 -0.77
C GLU A 39 3.86 -0.01 -0.59
N LEU A 40 3.99 -1.08 -1.38
CA LEU A 40 5.18 -1.94 -1.35
C LEU A 40 6.41 -1.20 -1.85
N ARG A 41 6.26 -0.35 -2.87
CA ARG A 41 7.33 0.51 -3.37
C ARG A 41 7.76 1.54 -2.33
N MET A 42 6.80 2.11 -1.59
CA MET A 42 7.11 2.98 -0.46
C MET A 42 7.80 2.22 0.67
N LEU A 43 7.39 0.98 0.96
CA LEU A 43 8.09 0.14 1.93
C LEU A 43 9.54 -0.11 1.49
N GLY A 44 9.77 -0.51 0.24
CA GLY A 44 11.11 -0.69 -0.32
C GLY A 44 11.97 0.57 -0.24
N HIS A 45 11.39 1.74 -0.52
CA HIS A 45 12.08 3.02 -0.36
C HIS A 45 12.57 3.25 1.08
N TYR A 46 11.73 3.00 2.07
CA TYR A 46 12.13 3.19 3.48
C TYR A 46 13.09 2.11 3.97
N LEU A 47 12.96 0.87 3.49
CA LEU A 47 13.88 -0.24 3.79
C LEU A 47 15.27 -0.03 3.21
N GLY A 48 15.39 0.66 2.06
CA GLY A 48 16.67 0.94 1.40
C GLY A 48 17.71 1.64 2.28
N ARG A 49 17.31 2.14 3.44
CA ARG A 49 18.21 2.67 4.47
C ARG A 49 19.07 1.59 5.14
N TRP A 50 18.58 0.35 5.17
CA TRP A 50 19.23 -0.80 5.83
C TRP A 50 19.55 -1.93 4.86
N SER A 51 18.71 -2.11 3.84
CA SER A 51 18.89 -3.15 2.82
C SER A 51 18.18 -2.77 1.53
N GLU A 52 18.84 -2.96 0.41
CA GLU A 52 18.27 -2.78 -0.92
C GLU A 52 17.59 -4.04 -1.46
N SER A 53 17.76 -5.19 -0.79
CA SER A 53 17.30 -6.51 -1.26
C SER A 53 15.79 -6.57 -1.51
N PHE A 54 14.99 -5.92 -0.66
CA PHE A 54 13.54 -5.86 -0.84
C PHE A 54 13.15 -5.07 -2.10
N ALA A 55 13.78 -3.91 -2.32
CA ALA A 55 13.52 -3.08 -3.49
C ALA A 55 13.95 -3.79 -4.78
N ASP A 56 15.11 -4.45 -4.78
CA ASP A 56 15.59 -5.23 -5.92
C ASP A 56 14.63 -6.38 -6.26
N THR A 57 14.23 -7.17 -5.26
CA THR A 57 13.25 -8.25 -5.48
C THR A 57 11.89 -7.73 -5.95
N LEU A 58 11.45 -6.57 -5.45
CA LEU A 58 10.19 -5.96 -5.87
C LEU A 58 10.21 -5.50 -7.32
N LEU A 59 11.36 -5.07 -7.82
CA LEU A 59 11.52 -4.57 -9.19
C LEU A 59 11.82 -5.68 -10.19
N ASN A 60 12.60 -6.69 -9.80
CA ASN A 60 13.18 -7.67 -10.70
C ASN A 60 12.71 -9.11 -10.46
N GLY A 61 11.90 -9.34 -9.42
CA GLY A 61 11.44 -10.68 -9.03
C GLY A 61 9.98 -10.72 -8.57
N ASP A 62 9.63 -11.76 -7.83
CA ASP A 62 8.33 -11.92 -7.18
C ASP A 62 8.47 -11.81 -5.66
N ILE A 63 8.29 -10.61 -5.15
CA ILE A 63 8.42 -10.33 -3.71
C ILE A 63 7.41 -11.14 -2.86
N HIS A 64 6.23 -11.43 -3.42
CA HIS A 64 5.25 -12.25 -2.71
C HIS A 64 5.68 -13.71 -2.64
N GLN A 65 6.23 -14.27 -3.72
CA GLN A 65 6.73 -15.65 -3.68
C GLN A 65 7.92 -15.77 -2.73
N GLN A 66 8.89 -14.86 -2.81
CA GLN A 66 10.05 -14.86 -1.92
C GLN A 66 9.65 -14.78 -0.43
N ASN A 67 8.71 -13.90 -0.10
CA ASN A 67 8.23 -13.78 1.27
C ASN A 67 7.39 -14.99 1.70
N ALA A 68 6.63 -15.60 0.78
CA ALA A 68 5.88 -16.83 1.05
C ALA A 68 6.80 -17.97 1.46
N ASP A 69 7.88 -18.17 0.71
CA ASP A 69 8.87 -19.20 0.95
C ASP A 69 9.58 -19.00 2.31
N ARG A 70 9.93 -17.75 2.63
CA ARG A 70 10.59 -17.40 3.90
C ARG A 70 9.67 -17.53 5.13
N VAL A 71 8.39 -17.22 4.99
CA VAL A 71 7.40 -17.27 6.09
C VAL A 71 6.75 -18.66 6.21
N GLY A 72 6.83 -19.50 5.18
CA GLY A 72 6.26 -20.84 5.15
C GLY A 72 4.73 -20.84 4.93
N VAL A 73 4.23 -19.94 4.09
CA VAL A 73 2.81 -19.82 3.73
C VAL A 73 2.64 -19.78 2.22
N SER A 74 1.41 -19.92 1.71
CA SER A 74 1.18 -19.79 0.27
C SER A 74 1.34 -18.35 -0.22
N ARG A 75 1.68 -18.17 -1.50
CA ARG A 75 1.80 -16.87 -2.16
C ARG A 75 0.51 -16.03 -2.02
N ARG A 76 -0.65 -16.67 -2.05
CA ARG A 76 -1.95 -16.01 -1.87
C ARG A 76 -2.11 -15.48 -0.44
N GLN A 77 -1.76 -16.30 0.55
CA GLN A 77 -1.82 -15.91 1.96
C GLN A 77 -0.85 -14.78 2.26
N ILE A 78 0.42 -14.88 1.81
CA ILE A 78 1.41 -13.84 2.10
C ILE A 78 1.02 -12.49 1.48
N LYS A 79 0.42 -12.49 0.30
CA LYS A 79 -0.09 -11.25 -0.31
C LYS A 79 -1.12 -10.59 0.62
N THR A 80 -2.10 -11.33 1.10
CA THR A 80 -3.12 -10.82 2.03
C THR A 80 -2.51 -10.37 3.36
N ILE A 81 -1.59 -11.16 3.92
CA ILE A 81 -0.87 -10.85 5.16
C ILE A 81 -0.04 -9.58 5.02
N THR A 82 0.69 -9.43 3.92
CA THR A 82 1.52 -8.24 3.64
C THR A 82 0.67 -6.96 3.66
N TYR A 83 -0.45 -6.95 2.97
CA TYR A 83 -1.33 -5.78 2.99
C TYR A 83 -2.00 -5.58 4.36
N ALA A 84 -2.44 -6.65 5.02
CA ALA A 84 -2.97 -6.55 6.38
C ALA A 84 -1.94 -5.93 7.34
N PHE A 85 -0.68 -6.36 7.25
CA PHE A 85 0.44 -5.81 8.03
C PHE A 85 0.68 -4.33 7.73
N ILE A 86 0.80 -3.96 6.47
CA ILE A 86 1.01 -2.57 6.01
C ILE A 86 -0.12 -1.66 6.49
N TYR A 87 -1.37 -2.14 6.47
CA TYR A 87 -2.53 -1.40 6.96
C TYR A 87 -2.70 -1.42 8.49
N GLY A 88 -1.73 -2.01 9.22
CA GLY A 88 -1.71 -1.99 10.68
C GLY A 88 -2.75 -2.91 11.31
N ALA A 89 -3.05 -4.03 10.67
CA ALA A 89 -3.92 -5.06 11.23
C ALA A 89 -3.34 -5.63 12.53
N GLY A 90 -4.18 -5.88 13.52
CA GLY A 90 -3.82 -6.62 14.72
C GLY A 90 -3.59 -8.11 14.45
N ASP A 91 -3.01 -8.82 15.42
CA ASP A 91 -2.62 -10.22 15.26
C ASP A 91 -3.79 -11.13 14.89
N ALA A 92 -4.95 -10.98 15.54
CA ALA A 92 -6.12 -11.77 15.20
C ALA A 92 -6.52 -11.62 13.72
N LYS A 93 -6.48 -10.39 13.19
CA LYS A 93 -6.80 -10.15 11.77
C LYS A 93 -5.75 -10.76 10.82
N ILE A 94 -4.48 -10.77 11.20
CA ILE A 94 -3.42 -11.45 10.44
C ILE A 94 -3.67 -12.97 10.47
N GLY A 95 -4.02 -13.53 11.64
CA GLY A 95 -4.36 -14.94 11.78
C GLY A 95 -5.56 -15.35 10.93
N HIS A 96 -6.63 -14.55 10.91
CA HIS A 96 -7.79 -14.79 10.03
C HIS A 96 -7.46 -14.60 8.54
N SER A 97 -6.46 -13.79 8.20
CA SER A 97 -5.96 -13.68 6.82
C SER A 97 -5.19 -14.93 6.38
N TYR A 98 -4.63 -15.68 7.33
CA TYR A 98 -4.02 -16.98 7.09
C TYR A 98 -5.08 -18.09 6.97
N ASP A 99 -6.01 -18.15 7.94
CA ASP A 99 -7.12 -19.10 7.97
C ASP A 99 -8.36 -18.44 8.64
N ALA A 100 -9.38 -18.18 7.85
CA ALA A 100 -10.61 -17.53 8.30
C ALA A 100 -11.46 -18.39 9.26
N SER A 101 -11.20 -19.72 9.34
CA SER A 101 -11.93 -20.64 10.21
C SER A 101 -11.46 -20.65 11.66
N LEU A 102 -10.30 -20.03 11.95
CA LEU A 102 -9.75 -19.98 13.31
C LEU A 102 -10.65 -19.21 14.25
N ASN A 103 -10.75 -19.68 15.50
CA ASN A 103 -11.36 -18.88 16.56
C ASN A 103 -10.44 -17.71 16.94
N GLU A 104 -10.98 -16.70 17.61
CA GLU A 104 -10.29 -15.44 17.91
C GLU A 104 -8.95 -15.64 18.65
N LEU A 105 -8.92 -16.54 19.65
CA LEU A 105 -7.71 -16.80 20.45
C LEU A 105 -6.62 -17.47 19.59
N THR A 106 -6.97 -18.50 18.85
CA THR A 106 -6.05 -19.21 17.94
C THR A 106 -5.58 -18.30 16.81
N ALA A 107 -6.50 -17.50 16.24
CA ALA A 107 -6.16 -16.51 15.22
C ALA A 107 -5.15 -15.49 15.73
N LYS A 108 -5.34 -14.99 16.98
CA LYS A 108 -4.41 -14.04 17.59
C LYS A 108 -3.01 -14.66 17.81
N THR A 109 -2.95 -15.88 18.31
CA THR A 109 -1.68 -16.59 18.51
C THR A 109 -0.98 -16.83 17.17
N LYS A 110 -1.70 -17.39 16.19
CA LYS A 110 -1.16 -17.66 14.86
C LYS A 110 -0.74 -16.38 14.13
N GLY A 111 -1.52 -15.34 14.26
CA GLY A 111 -1.19 -14.04 13.66
C GLY A 111 0.05 -13.40 14.25
N LYS A 112 0.31 -13.59 15.55
CA LYS A 112 1.55 -13.15 16.21
C LYS A 112 2.76 -13.90 15.64
N GLU A 113 2.69 -15.23 15.56
CA GLU A 113 3.75 -16.07 14.95
C GLU A 113 4.05 -15.61 13.52
N ILE A 114 3.03 -15.44 12.70
CA ILE A 114 3.17 -15.00 11.30
C ILE A 114 3.77 -13.58 11.23
N ARG A 115 3.36 -12.67 12.10
CA ARG A 115 3.93 -11.32 12.16
C ARG A 115 5.41 -11.35 12.48
N GLU A 116 5.82 -12.13 13.47
CA GLU A 116 7.22 -12.29 13.88
C GLU A 116 8.05 -12.91 12.74
N ALA A 117 7.54 -13.96 12.10
CA ALA A 117 8.17 -14.56 10.93
C ALA A 117 8.29 -13.58 9.75
N PHE A 118 7.23 -12.81 9.48
CA PHE A 118 7.22 -11.81 8.41
C PHE A 118 8.23 -10.69 8.66
N VAL A 119 8.32 -10.18 9.89
CA VAL A 119 9.30 -9.14 10.25
C VAL A 119 10.73 -9.66 10.12
N SER A 120 10.97 -10.91 10.56
CA SER A 120 12.29 -11.53 10.46
C SER A 120 12.69 -11.91 9.03
N ALA A 121 11.72 -12.16 8.16
CA ALA A 121 11.95 -12.53 6.76
C ALA A 121 12.35 -11.35 5.85
N ILE A 122 12.11 -10.12 6.29
CA ILE A 122 12.36 -8.92 5.47
C ILE A 122 13.51 -8.13 6.08
N ASP A 123 14.63 -8.09 5.38
CA ASP A 123 15.83 -7.39 5.79
C ASP A 123 15.57 -5.90 6.01
N GLY A 124 15.94 -5.37 7.18
CA GLY A 124 15.74 -3.97 7.55
C GLY A 124 14.34 -3.63 8.09
N LEU A 125 13.37 -4.57 8.08
CA LEU A 125 12.01 -4.27 8.56
C LEU A 125 11.95 -4.07 10.07
N SER A 126 12.71 -4.86 10.82
CA SER A 126 12.84 -4.70 12.27
C SER A 126 13.36 -3.32 12.63
N GLU A 127 14.44 -2.88 11.98
CA GLU A 127 15.07 -1.58 12.16
C GLU A 127 14.15 -0.43 11.77
N LEU A 128 13.42 -0.58 10.66
CA LEU A 128 12.41 0.39 10.25
C LEU A 128 11.31 0.54 11.31
N LEU A 129 10.79 -0.56 11.83
CA LEU A 129 9.76 -0.54 12.87
C LEU A 129 10.25 0.10 14.17
N GLU A 130 11.49 -0.16 14.59
CA GLU A 130 12.09 0.49 15.76
C GLU A 130 12.30 2.00 15.54
N ALA A 131 12.74 2.41 14.35
CA ALA A 131 12.88 3.81 13.99
C ALA A 131 11.52 4.55 14.01
N ILE A 132 10.48 3.92 13.46
CA ILE A 132 9.10 4.43 13.47
C ILE A 132 8.58 4.52 14.92
N LYS A 133 8.80 3.50 15.74
CA LYS A 133 8.42 3.49 17.15
C LYS A 133 9.07 4.61 17.93
N LYS A 134 10.36 4.86 17.68
CA LYS A 134 11.09 6.00 18.28
C LYS A 134 10.49 7.34 17.85
N ALA A 135 10.27 7.53 16.55
CA ALA A 135 9.67 8.76 16.02
C ALA A 135 8.23 8.98 16.52
N SER A 136 7.45 7.90 16.67
CA SER A 136 6.06 7.99 17.14
C SER A 136 5.91 8.51 18.57
N LYS A 137 6.97 8.46 19.39
CA LYS A 137 6.99 9.07 20.74
C LYS A 137 6.83 10.60 20.70
N GLU A 138 7.23 11.21 19.60
CA GLU A 138 7.02 12.66 19.36
C GLU A 138 5.61 13.01 18.87
N GLY A 139 4.74 12.00 18.68
CA GLY A 139 3.36 12.16 18.21
C GLY A 139 3.23 12.38 16.71
N PHE A 140 4.30 12.26 15.94
CA PHE A 140 4.26 12.39 14.47
C PHE A 140 5.34 11.55 13.79
N VAL A 141 5.12 11.26 12.49
CA VAL A 141 6.16 10.77 11.57
C VAL A 141 6.34 11.76 10.43
N ARG A 142 7.50 11.72 9.75
CA ARG A 142 7.77 12.55 8.59
C ARG A 142 7.54 11.79 7.30
N SER A 143 6.75 12.36 6.41
CA SER A 143 6.55 11.85 5.06
C SER A 143 7.82 12.00 4.20
N ILE A 144 7.81 11.42 3.00
CA ILE A 144 8.88 11.53 2.00
C ILE A 144 9.19 13.00 1.65
N ASP A 145 8.21 13.89 1.71
CA ASP A 145 8.32 15.33 1.49
C ASP A 145 8.58 16.14 2.78
N GLN A 146 9.00 15.47 3.85
CA GLN A 146 9.35 16.04 5.17
C GLN A 146 8.16 16.61 5.96
N ARG A 147 6.94 16.55 5.46
CA ARG A 147 5.77 16.98 6.24
C ARG A 147 5.59 16.12 7.49
N LYS A 148 5.27 16.78 8.59
CA LYS A 148 4.88 16.12 9.84
C LYS A 148 3.46 15.57 9.70
N ILE A 149 3.30 14.29 9.96
CA ILE A 149 2.02 13.57 9.96
C ILE A 149 1.70 13.22 11.39
N LYS A 150 0.71 13.89 11.96
CA LYS A 150 0.24 13.61 13.33
C LYS A 150 -0.30 12.19 13.43
N LEU A 151 0.11 11.48 14.47
CA LEU A 151 -0.32 10.12 14.74
C LEU A 151 -1.48 10.12 15.73
N ASN A 152 -2.60 9.56 15.33
CA ASN A 152 -3.72 9.29 16.25
C ASN A 152 -3.53 7.96 17.00
N SER A 153 -2.63 7.09 16.51
CA SER A 153 -2.30 5.82 17.12
C SER A 153 -0.90 5.38 16.68
N PRO A 154 0.01 5.09 17.64
CA PRO A 154 1.35 4.60 17.32
C PRO A 154 1.35 3.32 16.48
N HIS A 155 0.38 2.43 16.68
CA HIS A 155 0.27 1.18 15.92
C HIS A 155 0.04 1.36 14.42
N LYS A 156 -0.46 2.54 14.01
CA LYS A 156 -0.71 2.88 12.61
C LYS A 156 0.41 3.71 11.99
N ALA A 157 1.51 3.94 12.70
CA ALA A 157 2.57 4.83 12.25
C ALA A 157 3.20 4.38 10.92
N LEU A 158 3.46 3.08 10.75
CA LEU A 158 3.92 2.53 9.47
C LEU A 158 2.90 2.81 8.34
N ASN A 159 1.63 2.52 8.60
CA ASN A 159 0.56 2.80 7.62
C ASN A 159 0.52 4.28 7.22
N TYR A 160 0.57 5.20 8.19
CA TYR A 160 0.59 6.63 7.89
C TYR A 160 1.83 7.02 7.08
N LEU A 161 2.99 6.45 7.39
CA LEU A 161 4.23 6.71 6.66
C LEU A 161 4.11 6.28 5.19
N LEU A 162 3.70 5.03 4.94
CA LEU A 162 3.57 4.48 3.58
C LEU A 162 2.46 5.17 2.79
N GLN A 163 1.29 5.36 3.39
CA GLN A 163 0.15 6.02 2.75
C GLN A 163 0.42 7.48 2.38
N SER A 164 1.14 8.20 3.23
CA SER A 164 1.50 9.58 2.92
C SER A 164 2.51 9.67 1.79
N GLY A 165 3.52 8.79 1.79
CA GLY A 165 4.49 8.70 0.70
C GLY A 165 3.82 8.35 -0.62
N ALA A 166 2.96 7.33 -0.62
CA ALA A 166 2.14 6.96 -1.78
C ALA A 166 1.31 8.14 -2.30
N GLY A 167 0.65 8.88 -1.39
CA GLY A 167 -0.15 10.05 -1.76
C GLY A 167 0.67 11.19 -2.34
N VAL A 168 1.93 11.38 -1.91
CA VAL A 168 2.85 12.38 -2.50
C VAL A 168 3.23 11.98 -3.93
N VAL A 169 3.64 10.72 -4.12
CA VAL A 169 4.01 10.19 -5.45
C VAL A 169 2.84 10.27 -6.42
N ALA A 170 1.67 9.81 -5.99
CA ALA A 170 0.46 9.80 -6.79
C ALA A 170 0.04 11.22 -7.24
N LYS A 171 0.07 12.21 -6.34
CA LYS A 171 -0.21 13.61 -6.70
C LYS A 171 0.84 14.20 -7.62
N ARG A 172 2.10 13.84 -7.45
CA ARG A 172 3.17 14.25 -8.35
C ARG A 172 2.96 13.69 -9.75
N TRP A 173 2.60 12.41 -9.84
CA TRP A 173 2.26 11.77 -11.09
C TRP A 173 1.09 12.46 -11.81
N MET A 174 0.03 12.79 -11.09
CA MET A 174 -1.12 13.54 -11.63
C MET A 174 -0.69 14.88 -12.25
N VAL A 175 0.18 15.63 -11.57
CA VAL A 175 0.71 16.91 -12.10
C VAL A 175 1.59 16.70 -13.33
N ILE A 176 2.44 15.68 -13.32
CA ILE A 176 3.29 15.34 -14.48
C ILE A 176 2.41 14.98 -15.68
N ASN A 177 1.38 14.16 -15.47
CA ASN A 177 0.45 13.75 -16.51
C ASN A 177 -0.27 14.95 -17.13
N ASP A 178 -0.82 15.86 -16.30
CA ASP A 178 -1.47 17.10 -16.78
C ASP A 178 -0.52 17.97 -17.60
N ASN A 179 0.70 18.16 -17.13
CA ASN A 179 1.72 18.91 -17.86
C ASN A 179 2.10 18.25 -19.19
N THR A 180 2.21 16.92 -19.22
CA THR A 180 2.52 16.17 -20.44
C THR A 180 1.40 16.31 -21.47
N ILE A 181 0.15 16.18 -21.07
CA ILE A 181 -1.03 16.39 -21.93
C ILE A 181 -0.97 17.79 -22.57
N LYS A 182 -0.71 18.82 -21.77
CA LYS A 182 -0.62 20.21 -22.25
C LYS A 182 0.55 20.43 -23.20
N GLN A 183 1.71 19.88 -22.91
CA GLN A 183 2.93 20.06 -23.71
C GLN A 183 2.87 19.30 -25.04
N THR A 184 2.26 18.14 -25.07
CA THR A 184 2.14 17.32 -26.29
C THR A 184 0.96 17.71 -27.17
N GLY A 185 0.07 18.55 -26.69
CA GLY A 185 -1.14 18.92 -27.42
C GLY A 185 -2.15 17.76 -27.61
N LEU A 186 -2.04 16.72 -26.80
CA LEU A 186 -3.00 15.60 -26.84
C LEU A 186 -4.41 16.09 -26.49
N CYS A 187 -5.38 15.68 -27.31
CA CYS A 187 -6.80 15.88 -27.01
C CYS A 187 -7.25 14.90 -25.92
N ALA A 188 -6.80 15.13 -24.69
CA ALA A 188 -7.07 14.30 -23.54
C ALA A 188 -7.34 15.16 -22.30
N ALA A 189 -8.07 14.63 -21.34
CA ALA A 189 -8.33 15.26 -20.05
C ALA A 189 -8.29 14.25 -18.91
N GLN A 190 -7.78 14.65 -17.75
CA GLN A 190 -7.89 13.86 -16.54
C GLN A 190 -9.33 13.92 -16.02
N LEU A 191 -9.98 12.79 -15.83
CA LEU A 191 -11.38 12.71 -15.42
C LEU A 191 -11.53 12.52 -13.92
N ALA A 192 -10.76 11.59 -13.36
CA ALA A 192 -10.80 11.26 -11.94
C ALA A 192 -9.44 10.77 -11.49
N PHE A 193 -9.17 10.93 -10.21
CA PHE A 193 -8.02 10.35 -9.54
C PHE A 193 -8.51 9.62 -8.29
N ILE A 194 -8.46 8.30 -8.31
CA ILE A 194 -9.07 7.44 -7.30
C ILE A 194 -7.98 6.59 -6.65
N HIS A 195 -7.57 6.93 -5.42
CA HIS A 195 -6.46 6.32 -4.70
C HIS A 195 -5.11 6.51 -5.41
N ASP A 196 -4.72 5.58 -6.23
CA ASP A 196 -3.48 5.44 -7.00
C ASP A 196 -3.72 5.16 -8.50
N GLU A 197 -4.98 5.28 -8.92
CA GLU A 197 -5.46 5.14 -10.31
C GLU A 197 -6.03 6.47 -10.85
#